data_3bb780f811a7740b2fc721c610a3b18a
#
_entry.id   3bb780f811a7740b2fc721c610a3b18a
#
_cell.length_a   1.000
_cell.length_b   1.000
_cell.length_c   1.000
_cell.angle_alpha   90.00
_cell.angle_beta   90.00
_cell.angle_gamma   90.00
#
_symmetry.space_group_name_H-M   'P 1'
#
loop_
_entity.id
_entity.type
_entity.pdbx_description
1 polymer ?
#
loop_
_entity_poly.entity_id
_entity_poly.type
_entity_poly.pdbx_seq_one_letter_code
_entity_poly.pdbx_strand_id
1 'polypeptide(L)'
;MSNNALSLAEYKLDGGQVLTADTVKNYLVSGNGAITDQETLMFIELCKAQKLNPFIREAYLIKFGNSPANIVVSKDVFVKRAYRNPNFEGMRAGIVTVNKSGEMIEREGSLKGIDERLVGGWCEVYVKDMKFPIKSTVSLEEYSKSQATWKQMPCVMIRKCAIVTALREAFPEDLQGLYDASEMGVDTKLPEKEVRVGYATTGQKQGIMKMASLKGLYDYENPKDISKLNEFCESNGYELKNLKFEEVEELVSLLANYEPKQQENKEIQDVEYTEITEDNIDDIEVQETLL
;
A
#
# COMPACT_ATOMS: atom_id res chain seq x y z
N MET A 1 13.23 -0.18 -23.01
CA MET A 1 12.22 0.82 -23.43
C MET A 1 11.19 1.20 -22.34
N SER A 2 11.20 0.57 -21.15
CA SER A 2 10.18 0.82 -20.12
C SER A 2 10.40 2.03 -19.20
N ASN A 3 11.63 2.53 -19.06
CA ASN A 3 11.92 3.64 -18.13
C ASN A 3 11.40 5.02 -18.59
N ASN A 4 11.11 5.18 -19.89
CA ASN A 4 10.71 6.48 -20.43
C ASN A 4 9.20 6.76 -20.31
N ALA A 5 8.37 5.73 -20.23
CA ALA A 5 6.90 5.89 -20.09
C ALA A 5 6.49 6.28 -18.66
N LEU A 6 7.21 5.79 -17.65
CA LEU A 6 6.92 6.06 -16.25
C LEU A 6 7.29 7.49 -15.84
N SER A 7 8.40 8.02 -16.38
CA SER A 7 8.83 9.41 -16.12
C SER A 7 7.91 10.46 -16.74
N LEU A 8 7.06 10.06 -17.71
CA LEU A 8 6.08 10.91 -18.38
C LEU A 8 4.66 10.76 -17.85
N ALA A 9 4.41 9.78 -16.96
CA ALA A 9 3.10 9.55 -16.39
C ALA A 9 2.84 10.55 -15.26
N GLU A 10 2.18 11.63 -15.60
CA GLU A 10 1.75 12.66 -14.67
C GLU A 10 0.24 12.91 -14.81
N TYR A 11 -0.42 13.11 -13.67
CA TYR A 11 -1.81 13.56 -13.64
C TYR A 11 -1.92 14.84 -12.80
N LYS A 12 -2.29 15.94 -13.44
CA LYS A 12 -2.56 17.23 -12.79
C LYS A 12 -4.00 17.25 -12.31
N LEU A 13 -4.17 17.39 -11.01
CA LEU A 13 -5.48 17.49 -10.37
C LEU A 13 -5.98 18.94 -10.36
N ASP A 14 -7.30 19.09 -10.22
CA ASP A 14 -7.96 20.43 -10.21
C ASP A 14 -7.42 21.35 -9.10
N GLY A 15 -6.86 20.81 -8.02
CA GLY A 15 -6.23 21.55 -6.92
C GLY A 15 -4.77 21.92 -7.15
N GLY A 16 -4.23 21.74 -8.37
CA GLY A 16 -2.83 22.06 -8.71
C GLY A 16 -1.81 21.01 -8.26
N GLN A 17 -2.22 19.97 -7.53
CA GLN A 17 -1.36 18.84 -7.16
C GLN A 17 -1.05 18.00 -8.39
N VAL A 18 0.15 17.44 -8.43
CA VAL A 18 0.59 16.55 -9.52
C VAL A 18 0.80 15.14 -8.94
N LEU A 19 0.10 14.18 -9.50
CA LEU A 19 0.30 12.77 -9.20
C LEU A 19 1.40 12.23 -10.11
N THR A 20 2.55 11.91 -9.53
CA THR A 20 3.70 11.32 -10.23
C THR A 20 3.93 9.89 -9.76
N ALA A 21 4.71 9.14 -10.53
CA ALA A 21 5.10 7.78 -10.15
C ALA A 21 5.81 7.72 -8.79
N ASP A 22 6.68 8.67 -8.51
CA ASP A 22 7.40 8.75 -7.24
C ASP A 22 6.44 9.05 -6.07
N THR A 23 5.47 9.95 -6.29
CA THR A 23 4.44 10.23 -5.29
C THR A 23 3.62 8.97 -4.98
N VAL A 24 3.21 8.23 -6.00
CA VAL A 24 2.46 6.98 -5.81
C VAL A 24 3.29 5.98 -5.01
N LYS A 25 4.51 5.67 -5.44
CA LYS A 25 5.37 4.65 -4.81
C LYS A 25 5.72 4.98 -3.36
N ASN A 26 5.98 6.24 -3.08
CA ASN A 26 6.46 6.67 -1.76
C ASN A 26 5.32 6.92 -0.76
N TYR A 27 4.14 7.39 -1.21
CA TYR A 27 3.12 7.91 -0.30
C TYR A 27 1.74 7.30 -0.45
N LEU A 28 1.39 6.75 -1.61
CA LEU A 28 0.01 6.33 -1.91
C LEU A 28 -0.19 4.82 -1.98
N VAL A 29 0.88 4.05 -1.78
CA VAL A 29 0.83 2.59 -1.73
C VAL A 29 0.59 2.12 -0.30
N SER A 30 -0.32 1.19 -0.14
CA SER A 30 -0.61 0.49 1.11
C SER A 30 -0.24 -1.00 0.98
N GLY A 31 0.01 -1.65 2.13
CA GLY A 31 0.44 -3.05 2.18
C GLY A 31 1.96 -3.20 2.29
N ASN A 32 2.44 -4.43 2.16
CA ASN A 32 3.84 -4.80 2.33
C ASN A 32 4.51 -5.29 1.03
N GLY A 33 3.79 -5.30 -0.10
CA GLY A 33 4.31 -5.72 -1.39
C GLY A 33 5.04 -4.58 -2.13
N ALA A 34 6.11 -4.91 -2.86
CA ALA A 34 6.80 -3.97 -3.73
C ALA A 34 5.97 -3.71 -5.00
N ILE A 35 5.70 -2.43 -5.30
CA ILE A 35 4.92 -2.02 -6.47
C ILE A 35 5.82 -1.96 -7.70
N THR A 36 5.35 -2.52 -8.80
CA THR A 36 6.01 -2.45 -10.10
C THR A 36 5.71 -1.13 -10.82
N ASP A 37 6.52 -0.79 -11.80
CA ASP A 37 6.32 0.38 -12.65
C ASP A 37 4.99 0.31 -13.43
N GLN A 38 4.64 -0.89 -13.88
CA GLN A 38 3.38 -1.13 -14.60
C GLN A 38 2.16 -0.91 -13.70
N GLU A 39 2.18 -1.41 -12.46
CA GLU A 39 1.10 -1.20 -11.49
C GLU A 39 0.95 0.29 -11.13
N THR A 40 2.07 0.99 -11.00
CA THR A 40 2.09 2.45 -10.76
C THR A 40 1.47 3.21 -11.93
N LEU A 41 1.86 2.88 -13.16
CA LEU A 41 1.31 3.49 -14.37
C LEU A 41 -0.20 3.25 -14.49
N MET A 42 -0.65 2.02 -14.29
CA MET A 42 -2.07 1.66 -14.31
C MET A 42 -2.88 2.46 -13.28
N PHE A 43 -2.34 2.66 -12.07
CA PHE A 43 -2.99 3.46 -11.04
C PHE A 43 -3.13 4.94 -11.44
N ILE A 44 -2.05 5.54 -11.99
CA ILE A 44 -2.09 6.95 -12.45
C ILE A 44 -3.08 7.11 -13.59
N GLU A 45 -3.06 6.23 -14.58
CA GLU A 45 -3.98 6.29 -15.73
C GLU A 45 -5.44 6.07 -15.31
N LEU A 46 -5.72 5.17 -14.34
CA LEU A 46 -7.05 5.02 -13.78
C LEU A 46 -7.51 6.31 -13.07
N CYS A 47 -6.65 6.87 -12.22
CA CYS A 47 -6.98 8.12 -11.52
C CYS A 47 -7.26 9.26 -12.50
N LYS A 48 -6.49 9.36 -13.58
CA LYS A 48 -6.65 10.35 -14.63
C LYS A 48 -7.95 10.14 -15.42
N ALA A 49 -8.19 8.93 -15.92
CA ALA A 49 -9.38 8.59 -16.70
C ALA A 49 -10.67 8.78 -15.88
N GLN A 50 -10.62 8.41 -14.61
CA GLN A 50 -11.76 8.47 -13.69
C GLN A 50 -11.82 9.78 -12.89
N LYS A 51 -10.90 10.73 -13.11
CA LYS A 51 -10.81 11.99 -12.36
C LYS A 51 -10.84 11.80 -10.84
N LEU A 52 -10.07 10.80 -10.35
CA LEU A 52 -9.96 10.48 -8.93
C LEU A 52 -8.78 11.22 -8.30
N ASN A 53 -8.97 11.68 -7.07
CA ASN A 53 -7.92 12.32 -6.29
C ASN A 53 -7.45 11.38 -5.14
N PRO A 54 -6.33 10.68 -5.29
CA PRO A 54 -5.82 9.79 -4.24
C PRO A 54 -5.30 10.54 -3.01
N PHE A 55 -4.94 11.83 -3.12
CA PHE A 55 -4.49 12.62 -1.97
C PHE A 55 -5.59 12.87 -0.94
N ILE A 56 -6.86 12.88 -1.38
CA ILE A 56 -8.03 12.95 -0.50
C ILE A 56 -8.68 11.59 -0.30
N ARG A 57 -7.93 10.51 -0.54
CA ARG A 57 -8.35 9.12 -0.30
C ARG A 57 -9.53 8.66 -1.16
N GLU A 58 -9.68 9.20 -2.38
CA GLU A 58 -10.67 8.70 -3.34
C GLU A 58 -10.25 7.37 -3.98
N ALA A 59 -8.96 7.12 -4.13
CA ALA A 59 -8.41 5.88 -4.65
C ALA A 59 -7.21 5.40 -3.82
N TYR A 60 -7.01 4.07 -3.79
CA TYR A 60 -5.92 3.40 -3.07
C TYR A 60 -5.27 2.37 -3.97
N LEU A 61 -3.94 2.29 -3.89
CA LEU A 61 -3.15 1.21 -4.50
C LEU A 61 -2.63 0.31 -3.37
N ILE A 62 -3.10 -0.94 -3.35
CA ILE A 62 -2.86 -1.85 -2.23
C ILE A 62 -2.21 -3.13 -2.75
N LYS A 63 -1.06 -3.50 -2.18
CA LYS A 63 -0.35 -4.72 -2.55
C LYS A 63 0.16 -5.49 -1.34
N PHE A 64 -0.10 -6.79 -1.32
CA PHE A 64 0.40 -7.71 -0.31
C PHE A 64 1.31 -8.77 -0.93
N GLY A 65 2.53 -8.87 -0.40
CA GLY A 65 3.52 -9.83 -0.87
C GLY A 65 3.74 -9.75 -2.38
N ASN A 66 3.68 -10.90 -3.05
CA ASN A 66 3.87 -11.02 -4.51
C ASN A 66 2.56 -11.02 -5.32
N SER A 67 1.41 -10.84 -4.67
CA SER A 67 0.13 -10.76 -5.38
C SER A 67 0.06 -9.50 -6.24
N PRO A 68 -0.73 -9.48 -7.33
CA PRO A 68 -0.98 -8.26 -8.09
C PRO A 68 -1.52 -7.15 -7.20
N ALA A 69 -1.18 -5.90 -7.51
CA ALA A 69 -1.72 -4.76 -6.78
C ALA A 69 -3.22 -4.59 -7.06
N ASN A 70 -3.98 -4.28 -6.02
CA ASN A 70 -5.39 -3.95 -6.12
C ASN A 70 -5.58 -2.44 -6.13
N ILE A 71 -6.30 -1.94 -7.13
CA ILE A 71 -6.73 -0.56 -7.19
C ILE A 71 -8.18 -0.53 -6.68
N VAL A 72 -8.39 0.14 -5.56
CA VAL A 72 -9.71 0.25 -4.94
C VAL A 72 -10.12 1.71 -4.79
N VAL A 73 -11.41 1.96 -4.85
CA VAL A 73 -11.99 3.29 -4.76
C VAL A 73 -12.81 3.40 -3.48
N SER A 74 -12.79 4.54 -2.83
CA SER A 74 -13.60 4.78 -1.64
C SER A 74 -15.10 4.74 -1.98
N LYS A 75 -15.91 4.11 -1.13
CA LYS A 75 -17.38 4.18 -1.19
C LYS A 75 -17.88 5.61 -1.37
N ASP A 76 -17.19 6.59 -0.78
CA ASP A 76 -17.61 7.99 -0.83
C ASP A 76 -17.53 8.59 -2.25
N VAL A 77 -16.68 8.04 -3.13
CA VAL A 77 -16.65 8.40 -4.55
C VAL A 77 -17.96 8.01 -5.25
N PHE A 78 -18.45 6.79 -4.98
CA PHE A 78 -19.72 6.32 -5.56
C PHE A 78 -20.87 7.21 -5.14
N VAL A 79 -20.97 7.51 -3.84
CA VAL A 79 -22.00 8.40 -3.29
C VAL A 79 -21.87 9.80 -3.87
N LYS A 80 -20.65 10.37 -3.89
CA LYS A 80 -20.38 11.72 -4.42
C LYS A 80 -20.77 11.83 -5.90
N ARG A 81 -20.50 10.82 -6.71
CA ARG A 81 -20.88 10.80 -8.13
C ARG A 81 -22.40 10.67 -8.29
N ALA A 82 -23.04 9.80 -7.53
CA ALA A 82 -24.51 9.69 -7.54
C ALA A 82 -25.16 11.02 -7.21
N TYR A 83 -24.74 11.71 -6.15
CA TYR A 83 -25.27 13.03 -5.79
C TYR A 83 -25.02 14.14 -6.83
N ARG A 84 -24.04 13.97 -7.70
CA ARG A 84 -23.78 14.89 -8.84
C ARG A 84 -24.61 14.55 -10.08
N ASN A 85 -25.13 13.35 -10.17
CA ASN A 85 -25.95 12.92 -11.29
C ASN A 85 -27.35 13.57 -11.18
N PRO A 86 -27.82 14.30 -12.21
CA PRO A 86 -29.11 15.00 -12.17
C PRO A 86 -30.32 14.05 -12.10
N ASN A 87 -30.11 12.78 -12.37
CA ASN A 87 -31.16 11.75 -12.31
C ASN A 87 -31.22 11.03 -10.95
N PHE A 88 -30.34 11.37 -10.00
CA PHE A 88 -30.34 10.76 -8.66
C PHE A 88 -31.38 11.46 -7.77
N GLU A 89 -32.38 10.74 -7.31
CA GLU A 89 -33.42 11.26 -6.41
C GLU A 89 -33.24 10.82 -4.95
N GLY A 90 -32.26 9.96 -4.68
CA GLY A 90 -31.94 9.51 -3.32
C GLY A 90 -31.70 8.00 -3.23
N MET A 91 -31.38 7.56 -2.03
CA MET A 91 -31.21 6.13 -1.74
C MET A 91 -31.58 5.79 -0.31
N ARG A 92 -32.02 4.55 -0.11
CA ARG A 92 -32.21 3.94 1.21
C ARG A 92 -31.34 2.69 1.28
N ALA A 93 -30.70 2.45 2.41
CA ALA A 93 -29.81 1.31 2.54
C ALA A 93 -29.81 0.77 3.96
N GLY A 94 -29.65 -0.54 4.06
CA GLY A 94 -29.69 -1.19 5.35
C GLY A 94 -29.07 -2.58 5.36
N ILE A 95 -29.40 -3.32 6.38
CA ILE A 95 -28.99 -4.70 6.59
C ILE A 95 -30.21 -5.64 6.53
N VAL A 96 -29.95 -6.90 6.21
CA VAL A 96 -30.93 -7.99 6.28
C VAL A 96 -30.55 -8.87 7.46
N THR A 97 -31.50 -9.08 8.34
CA THR A 97 -31.35 -9.94 9.53
C THR A 97 -32.40 -11.04 9.54
N VAL A 98 -32.15 -12.09 10.29
CA VAL A 98 -33.10 -13.18 10.57
C VAL A 98 -33.37 -13.22 12.07
N ASN A 99 -34.64 -13.16 12.46
CA ASN A 99 -35.05 -13.28 13.83
C ASN A 99 -35.08 -14.75 14.31
N LYS A 100 -35.44 -14.97 15.58
CA LYS A 100 -35.53 -16.33 16.18
C LYS A 100 -36.60 -17.22 15.53
N SER A 101 -37.60 -16.64 14.88
CA SER A 101 -38.65 -17.37 14.15
C SER A 101 -38.22 -17.78 12.72
N GLY A 102 -37.02 -17.37 12.27
CA GLY A 102 -36.55 -17.63 10.92
C GLY A 102 -37.01 -16.61 9.86
N GLU A 103 -37.70 -15.55 10.27
CA GLU A 103 -38.19 -14.50 9.39
C GLU A 103 -37.07 -13.51 9.02
N MET A 104 -36.98 -13.18 7.73
CA MET A 104 -36.06 -12.16 7.22
C MET A 104 -36.64 -10.76 7.44
N ILE A 105 -35.82 -9.86 7.99
CA ILE A 105 -36.20 -8.49 8.30
C ILE A 105 -35.19 -7.53 7.64
N GLU A 106 -35.67 -6.63 6.81
CA GLU A 106 -34.90 -5.52 6.28
C GLU A 106 -34.87 -4.38 7.32
N ARG A 107 -33.68 -4.01 7.78
CA ARG A 107 -33.49 -2.90 8.72
C ARG A 107 -32.72 -1.79 8.03
N GLU A 108 -33.24 -0.58 8.11
CA GLU A 108 -32.55 0.61 7.61
C GLU A 108 -31.35 0.95 8.51
N GLY A 109 -30.23 1.35 7.89
CA GLY A 109 -28.97 1.60 8.63
C GLY A 109 -28.17 0.32 8.89
N SER A 110 -27.35 0.35 9.93
CA SER A 110 -26.43 -0.74 10.29
C SER A 110 -26.70 -1.31 11.69
N LEU A 111 -27.83 -0.97 12.30
CA LEU A 111 -28.17 -1.44 13.63
C LEU A 111 -28.94 -2.76 13.56
N LYS A 112 -28.40 -3.78 14.21
CA LYS A 112 -28.98 -5.11 14.33
C LYS A 112 -29.64 -5.27 15.69
N GLY A 113 -30.80 -5.94 15.76
CA GLY A 113 -31.43 -6.36 17.02
C GLY A 113 -30.57 -7.37 17.78
N ILE A 114 -30.73 -7.44 19.11
CA ILE A 114 -29.90 -8.27 20.03
C ILE A 114 -29.99 -9.75 19.63
N ASP A 115 -31.18 -10.23 19.32
CA ASP A 115 -31.46 -11.64 19.04
C ASP A 115 -31.54 -11.98 17.55
N GLU A 116 -31.01 -11.10 16.69
CA GLU A 116 -31.05 -11.27 15.25
C GLU A 116 -29.70 -11.72 14.70
N ARG A 117 -29.74 -12.59 13.70
CA ARG A 117 -28.57 -13.01 12.93
C ARG A 117 -28.47 -12.18 11.66
N LEU A 118 -27.36 -11.51 11.44
CA LEU A 118 -27.06 -10.81 10.19
C LEU A 118 -26.90 -11.81 9.04
N VAL A 119 -27.56 -11.56 7.89
CA VAL A 119 -27.50 -12.43 6.70
C VAL A 119 -27.15 -11.67 5.43
N GLY A 120 -27.35 -10.35 5.39
CA GLY A 120 -27.06 -9.57 4.17
C GLY A 120 -27.19 -8.07 4.38
N GLY A 121 -27.09 -7.36 3.26
CA GLY A 121 -27.35 -5.94 3.16
C GLY A 121 -28.24 -5.63 1.96
N TRP A 122 -28.91 -4.49 1.98
CA TRP A 122 -29.76 -4.03 0.89
C TRP A 122 -29.57 -2.55 0.63
N CYS A 123 -29.82 -2.13 -0.61
CA CYS A 123 -29.88 -0.72 -0.98
C CYS A 123 -30.90 -0.52 -2.09
N GLU A 124 -31.69 0.53 -2.00
CA GLU A 124 -32.62 1.03 -3.03
C GLU A 124 -32.14 2.39 -3.49
N VAL A 125 -31.98 2.55 -4.80
CA VAL A 125 -31.58 3.81 -5.44
C VAL A 125 -32.74 4.31 -6.27
N TYR A 126 -33.17 5.53 -5.98
CA TYR A 126 -34.26 6.19 -6.69
C TYR A 126 -33.67 7.03 -7.83
N VAL A 127 -34.13 6.72 -9.05
CA VAL A 127 -33.65 7.37 -10.28
C VAL A 127 -34.83 8.06 -10.93
N LYS A 128 -34.65 9.29 -11.36
CA LYS A 128 -35.65 10.12 -11.99
C LYS A 128 -36.32 9.39 -13.19
N ASP A 129 -37.59 9.55 -13.31
CA ASP A 129 -38.42 8.97 -14.38
C ASP A 129 -38.50 7.42 -14.39
N MET A 130 -37.93 6.74 -13.37
CA MET A 130 -38.07 5.31 -13.16
C MET A 130 -39.25 5.01 -12.21
N LYS A 131 -40.13 4.07 -12.63
CA LYS A 131 -41.30 3.68 -11.82
C LYS A 131 -40.93 2.98 -10.52
N PHE A 132 -39.85 2.22 -10.53
CA PHE A 132 -39.36 1.44 -9.37
C PHE A 132 -37.93 1.79 -9.07
N PRO A 133 -37.57 1.81 -7.78
CA PRO A 133 -36.16 1.98 -7.42
C PRO A 133 -35.35 0.78 -7.90
N ILE A 134 -34.08 1.01 -8.19
CA ILE A 134 -33.10 -0.04 -8.41
C ILE A 134 -32.71 -0.59 -7.04
N LYS A 135 -33.06 -1.84 -6.78
CA LYS A 135 -32.80 -2.52 -5.51
C LYS A 135 -31.76 -3.60 -5.69
N SER A 136 -30.69 -3.54 -4.90
CA SER A 136 -29.68 -4.58 -4.80
C SER A 136 -29.66 -5.14 -3.37
N THR A 137 -29.61 -6.46 -3.28
CA THR A 137 -29.47 -7.19 -2.01
C THR A 137 -28.25 -8.09 -2.10
N VAL A 138 -27.35 -8.02 -1.12
CA VAL A 138 -26.09 -8.74 -1.11
C VAL A 138 -26.00 -9.70 0.09
N SER A 139 -25.49 -10.90 -0.17
CA SER A 139 -25.32 -11.94 0.86
C SER A 139 -24.07 -11.70 1.71
N LEU A 140 -24.22 -11.80 3.03
CA LEU A 140 -23.09 -11.75 3.93
C LEU A 140 -22.12 -12.92 3.67
N GLU A 141 -22.62 -14.09 3.32
CA GLU A 141 -21.79 -15.29 3.08
C GLU A 141 -20.86 -15.11 1.88
N GLU A 142 -21.35 -14.47 0.81
CA GLU A 142 -20.56 -14.24 -0.42
C GLU A 142 -19.54 -13.12 -0.27
N TYR A 143 -19.90 -12.05 0.46
CA TYR A 143 -19.06 -10.87 0.60
C TYR A 143 -18.13 -10.89 1.80
N SER A 144 -18.48 -11.64 2.86
CA SER A 144 -17.69 -11.68 4.09
C SER A 144 -16.31 -12.27 3.84
N LYS A 145 -15.30 -11.52 4.22
CA LYS A 145 -13.89 -11.91 4.15
C LYS A 145 -13.32 -12.06 5.58
N SER A 146 -12.19 -12.74 5.69
CA SER A 146 -11.54 -13.01 6.97
C SER A 146 -10.84 -11.81 7.62
N GLN A 147 -10.84 -10.64 6.97
CA GLN A 147 -10.15 -9.43 7.45
C GLN A 147 -10.75 -8.90 8.75
N ALA A 148 -9.91 -8.18 9.50
CA ALA A 148 -10.25 -7.63 10.81
C ALA A 148 -11.49 -6.72 10.76
N THR A 149 -11.63 -5.86 9.75
CA THR A 149 -12.75 -4.93 9.61
C THR A 149 -14.08 -5.66 9.43
N TRP A 150 -14.11 -6.74 8.62
CA TRP A 150 -15.30 -7.56 8.45
C TRP A 150 -15.72 -8.27 9.75
N LYS A 151 -14.75 -8.73 10.55
CA LYS A 151 -15.03 -9.36 11.85
C LYS A 151 -15.54 -8.36 12.89
N GLN A 152 -14.97 -7.15 12.91
CA GLN A 152 -15.33 -6.13 13.89
C GLN A 152 -16.63 -5.40 13.58
N MET A 153 -16.93 -5.13 12.30
CA MET A 153 -18.06 -4.31 11.86
C MET A 153 -18.83 -4.92 10.68
N PRO A 154 -19.32 -6.17 10.77
CA PRO A 154 -19.94 -6.85 9.63
C PRO A 154 -21.18 -6.12 9.10
N CYS A 155 -22.01 -5.54 9.98
CA CYS A 155 -23.20 -4.78 9.57
C CYS A 155 -22.87 -3.55 8.72
N VAL A 156 -21.80 -2.84 9.09
CA VAL A 156 -21.34 -1.66 8.34
C VAL A 156 -20.75 -2.08 6.98
N MET A 157 -19.98 -3.17 6.97
CA MET A 157 -19.32 -3.65 5.76
C MET A 157 -20.32 -4.16 4.72
N ILE A 158 -21.28 -5.00 5.13
CA ILE A 158 -22.26 -5.53 4.19
C ILE A 158 -23.21 -4.44 3.64
N ARG A 159 -23.56 -3.45 4.47
CA ARG A 159 -24.32 -2.28 4.01
C ARG A 159 -23.53 -1.46 2.99
N LYS A 160 -22.21 -1.29 3.16
CA LYS A 160 -21.36 -0.63 2.16
C LYS A 160 -21.39 -1.35 0.82
N CYS A 161 -21.24 -2.69 0.83
CA CYS A 161 -21.31 -3.49 -0.40
C CYS A 161 -22.66 -3.30 -1.11
N ALA A 162 -23.77 -3.33 -0.38
CA ALA A 162 -25.10 -3.12 -0.94
C ALA A 162 -25.24 -1.73 -1.60
N ILE A 163 -24.73 -0.68 -0.95
CA ILE A 163 -24.76 0.68 -1.51
C ILE A 163 -23.97 0.77 -2.81
N VAL A 164 -22.73 0.27 -2.81
CA VAL A 164 -21.86 0.36 -3.98
C VAL A 164 -22.42 -0.44 -5.16
N THR A 165 -22.94 -1.64 -4.89
CA THR A 165 -23.56 -2.49 -5.91
C THR A 165 -24.78 -1.81 -6.52
N ALA A 166 -25.70 -1.32 -5.69
CA ALA A 166 -26.93 -0.66 -6.18
C ALA A 166 -26.61 0.63 -6.98
N LEU A 167 -25.65 1.45 -6.52
CA LEU A 167 -25.26 2.66 -7.24
C LEU A 167 -24.62 2.34 -8.59
N ARG A 168 -23.81 1.26 -8.68
CA ARG A 168 -23.20 0.82 -9.94
C ARG A 168 -24.24 0.31 -10.94
N GLU A 169 -25.28 -0.36 -10.47
CA GLU A 169 -26.41 -0.78 -11.28
C GLU A 169 -27.26 0.41 -11.73
N ALA A 170 -27.43 1.42 -10.87
CA ALA A 170 -28.21 2.61 -11.16
C ALA A 170 -27.53 3.56 -12.15
N PHE A 171 -26.20 3.70 -12.06
CA PHE A 171 -25.40 4.65 -12.82
C PHE A 171 -24.17 3.96 -13.43
N PRO A 172 -24.34 3.01 -14.34
CA PRO A 172 -23.23 2.24 -14.89
C PRO A 172 -22.23 3.09 -15.68
N GLU A 173 -22.68 4.13 -16.37
CA GLU A 173 -21.79 5.03 -17.14
C GLU A 173 -20.81 5.79 -16.23
N ASP A 174 -21.26 6.19 -15.05
CA ASP A 174 -20.46 6.97 -14.11
C ASP A 174 -19.56 6.10 -13.21
N LEU A 175 -19.96 4.83 -12.98
CA LEU A 175 -19.41 3.99 -11.92
C LEU A 175 -18.85 2.65 -12.39
N GLN A 176 -18.91 2.33 -13.69
CA GLN A 176 -18.35 1.09 -14.22
C GLN A 176 -16.84 1.00 -14.01
N GLY A 177 -16.34 -0.22 -13.74
CA GLY A 177 -14.91 -0.47 -13.54
C GLY A 177 -14.34 0.03 -12.21
N LEU A 178 -15.18 0.60 -11.34
CA LEU A 178 -14.81 0.99 -10.00
C LEU A 178 -15.24 -0.08 -8.99
N TYR A 179 -14.35 -0.42 -8.06
CA TYR A 179 -14.59 -1.38 -7.00
C TYR A 179 -14.19 -0.81 -5.64
N ASP A 180 -15.05 -0.99 -4.63
CA ASP A 180 -14.74 -0.61 -3.25
C ASP A 180 -13.87 -1.66 -2.56
N ALA A 181 -13.09 -1.23 -1.59
CA ALA A 181 -12.21 -2.11 -0.82
C ALA A 181 -12.96 -3.24 -0.10
N SER A 182 -14.20 -3.00 0.33
CA SER A 182 -15.03 -4.01 0.99
C SER A 182 -15.45 -5.14 0.05
N GLU A 183 -15.62 -4.86 -1.25
CA GLU A 183 -15.91 -5.87 -2.28
C GLU A 183 -14.66 -6.69 -2.64
N MET A 184 -13.51 -6.04 -2.71
CA MET A 184 -12.24 -6.67 -3.09
C MET A 184 -11.59 -7.47 -1.96
N GLY A 185 -12.15 -7.42 -0.75
CA GLY A 185 -11.59 -8.09 0.40
C GLY A 185 -10.26 -7.50 0.87
N VAL A 186 -10.08 -6.21 0.69
CA VAL A 186 -8.87 -5.48 1.08
C VAL A 186 -9.18 -4.62 2.30
N ASP A 187 -8.33 -4.70 3.33
CA ASP A 187 -8.46 -3.85 4.51
C ASP A 187 -7.81 -2.49 4.27
N THR A 188 -8.62 -1.44 4.24
CA THR A 188 -8.15 -0.06 4.12
C THR A 188 -7.72 0.57 5.45
N LYS A 189 -7.96 -0.13 6.57
CA LYS A 189 -7.41 0.25 7.88
C LYS A 189 -5.98 -0.24 8.06
N LEU A 190 -5.16 -0.05 7.05
CA LEU A 190 -3.72 -0.22 7.22
C LEU A 190 -3.22 0.91 8.12
N PRO A 191 -2.25 0.62 9.00
CA PRO A 191 -1.62 1.67 9.77
C PRO A 191 -1.19 2.76 8.80
N GLU A 192 -1.67 3.97 9.02
CA GLU A 192 -1.16 5.14 8.32
C GLU A 192 0.36 5.08 8.49
N LYS A 193 1.08 4.88 7.38
CA LYS A 193 2.49 5.21 7.40
C LYS A 193 2.51 6.67 7.83
N GLU A 194 2.98 6.96 9.03
CA GLU A 194 3.16 8.33 9.46
C GLU A 194 3.99 9.03 8.39
N VAL A 195 3.31 9.78 7.53
CA VAL A 195 3.99 10.72 6.65
C VAL A 195 4.44 11.83 7.58
N ARG A 196 5.64 11.69 8.11
CA ARG A 196 6.29 12.76 8.86
C ARG A 196 6.65 13.84 7.84
N VAL A 197 5.73 14.77 7.64
CA VAL A 197 5.97 15.95 6.80
C VAL A 197 7.24 16.64 7.34
N GLY A 198 8.22 16.83 6.48
CA GLY A 198 9.49 17.45 6.86
C GLY A 198 10.64 16.48 7.17
N TYR A 199 10.42 15.16 7.19
CA TYR A 199 11.47 14.16 7.39
C TYR A 199 11.84 13.42 6.10
N ALA A 200 13.09 12.90 6.07
CA ALA A 200 13.59 12.11 4.94
C ALA A 200 12.73 10.88 4.68
N THR A 201 12.38 10.67 3.43
CA THR A 201 11.58 9.54 2.96
C THR A 201 12.36 8.22 3.09
N THR A 202 11.64 7.10 3.07
CA THR A 202 12.27 5.76 3.06
C THR A 202 13.21 5.59 1.85
N GLY A 203 12.83 6.12 0.68
CA GLY A 203 13.67 6.07 -0.53
C GLY A 203 14.94 6.89 -0.38
N GLN A 204 14.86 8.08 0.21
CA GLN A 204 16.03 8.91 0.51
C GLN A 204 16.96 8.23 1.52
N LYS A 205 16.41 7.63 2.57
CA LYS A 205 17.19 6.85 3.56
C LYS A 205 17.85 5.63 2.92
N GLN A 206 17.19 4.94 2.00
CA GLN A 206 17.80 3.85 1.22
C GLN A 206 18.92 4.35 0.31
N GLY A 207 18.76 5.52 -0.30
CA GLY A 207 19.82 6.18 -1.08
C GLY A 207 21.05 6.49 -0.22
N ILE A 208 20.84 7.03 1.00
CA ILE A 208 21.90 7.27 1.99
C ILE A 208 22.60 5.95 2.38
N MET A 209 21.84 4.89 2.68
CA MET A 209 22.41 3.57 3.02
C MET A 209 23.22 2.97 1.88
N LYS A 210 22.75 3.14 0.63
CA LYS A 210 23.50 2.69 -0.56
C LYS A 210 24.82 3.42 -0.71
N MET A 211 24.84 4.73 -0.52
CA MET A 211 26.05 5.53 -0.56
C MET A 211 26.97 5.22 0.61
N ALA A 212 26.44 5.05 1.81
CA ALA A 212 27.16 4.64 3.00
C ALA A 212 27.83 3.26 2.82
N SER A 213 27.17 2.32 2.14
CA SER A 213 27.74 1.01 1.82
C SER A 213 28.94 1.13 0.88
N LEU A 214 28.87 1.97 -0.16
CA LEU A 214 29.98 2.24 -1.06
C LEU A 214 31.20 2.87 -0.32
N LYS A 215 30.97 3.50 0.80
CA LYS A 215 31.97 4.15 1.63
C LYS A 215 32.41 3.31 2.86
N GLY A 216 31.93 2.06 2.97
CA GLY A 216 32.29 1.15 4.06
C GLY A 216 31.68 1.49 5.43
N LEU A 217 30.67 2.39 5.45
CA LEU A 217 29.94 2.80 6.66
C LEU A 217 28.69 1.96 6.93
N TYR A 218 28.27 1.12 5.96
CA TYR A 218 27.10 0.26 6.08
C TYR A 218 27.33 -1.04 5.30
N ASP A 219 26.85 -2.17 5.85
CA ASP A 219 26.97 -3.48 5.23
C ASP A 219 25.58 -4.09 5.00
N TYR A 220 25.27 -4.44 3.75
CA TYR A 220 24.01 -5.11 3.40
C TYR A 220 23.94 -6.57 3.87
N GLU A 221 25.06 -7.22 4.15
CA GLU A 221 25.08 -8.57 4.72
C GLU A 221 24.71 -8.56 6.20
N ASN A 222 24.97 -7.44 6.88
CA ASN A 222 24.55 -7.21 8.26
C ASN A 222 23.67 -5.95 8.42
N PRO A 223 22.42 -5.97 7.91
CA PRO A 223 21.57 -4.77 7.83
C PRO A 223 21.12 -4.21 9.19
N LYS A 224 21.36 -4.93 10.28
CA LYS A 224 21.04 -4.47 11.65
C LYS A 224 22.15 -3.61 12.25
N ASP A 225 23.36 -3.71 11.73
CA ASP A 225 24.48 -2.92 12.21
C ASP A 225 24.62 -1.61 11.39
N ILE A 226 24.06 -0.56 11.95
CA ILE A 226 24.13 0.80 11.40
C ILE A 226 25.02 1.72 12.26
N SER A 227 25.84 1.14 13.18
CA SER A 227 26.61 1.90 14.15
C SER A 227 27.56 2.88 13.51
N LYS A 228 28.36 2.46 12.53
CA LYS A 228 29.30 3.34 11.82
C LYS A 228 28.60 4.47 11.06
N LEU A 229 27.47 4.18 10.44
CA LEU A 229 26.68 5.19 9.73
C LEU A 229 26.07 6.20 10.71
N ASN A 230 25.55 5.72 11.86
CA ASN A 230 25.02 6.60 12.89
C ASN A 230 26.12 7.49 13.47
N GLU A 231 27.29 6.94 13.79
CA GLU A 231 28.43 7.71 14.28
C GLU A 231 28.87 8.79 13.28
N PHE A 232 28.90 8.46 11.99
CA PHE A 232 29.18 9.43 10.94
C PHE A 232 28.12 10.55 10.90
N CYS A 233 26.82 10.20 10.97
CA CYS A 233 25.74 11.17 10.96
C CYS A 233 25.81 12.09 12.19
N GLU A 234 25.97 11.52 13.39
CA GLU A 234 26.07 12.27 14.66
C GLU A 234 27.28 13.20 14.69
N SER A 235 28.42 12.74 14.18
CA SER A 235 29.63 13.55 14.08
C SER A 235 29.48 14.77 13.18
N ASN A 236 28.52 14.71 12.22
CA ASN A 236 28.20 15.81 11.32
C ASN A 236 26.91 16.56 11.73
N GLY A 237 26.37 16.28 12.91
CA GLY A 237 25.21 16.99 13.47
C GLY A 237 23.86 16.49 12.97
N TYR A 238 23.79 15.29 12.38
CA TYR A 238 22.55 14.69 11.86
C TYR A 238 22.13 13.47 12.67
N GLU A 239 20.83 13.32 12.84
CA GLU A 239 20.23 12.12 13.43
C GLU A 239 19.53 11.31 12.34
N LEU A 240 20.06 10.17 11.90
CA LEU A 240 19.55 9.36 10.79
C LEU A 240 18.08 8.96 10.98
N LYS A 241 17.65 8.71 12.21
CA LYS A 241 16.27 8.35 12.54
C LYS A 241 15.30 9.49 12.30
N ASN A 242 15.69 10.72 12.64
CA ASN A 242 14.89 11.94 12.58
C ASN A 242 15.39 12.92 11.51
N LEU A 243 16.15 12.42 10.52
CA LEU A 243 16.73 13.24 9.45
C LEU A 243 15.62 14.00 8.71
N LYS A 244 15.76 15.32 8.60
CA LYS A 244 14.82 16.17 7.89
C LYS A 244 15.03 16.09 6.38
N PHE A 245 13.97 16.37 5.61
CA PHE A 245 14.02 16.36 4.16
C PHE A 245 15.11 17.32 3.61
N GLU A 246 15.20 18.50 4.21
CA GLU A 246 16.16 19.56 3.83
C GLU A 246 17.62 19.16 4.11
N GLU A 247 17.83 18.28 5.08
CA GLU A 247 19.17 17.81 5.52
C GLU A 247 19.71 16.68 4.63
N VAL A 248 18.87 16.05 3.81
CA VAL A 248 19.23 14.87 3.00
C VAL A 248 20.33 15.19 1.97
N GLU A 249 20.18 16.30 1.25
CA GLU A 249 21.11 16.68 0.18
C GLU A 249 22.50 17.00 0.74
N GLU A 250 22.54 17.68 1.86
CA GLU A 250 23.78 18.03 2.55
C GLU A 250 24.48 16.78 3.11
N LEU A 251 23.73 15.87 3.76
CA LEU A 251 24.26 14.60 4.25
C LEU A 251 24.78 13.72 3.12
N VAL A 252 24.09 13.66 1.99
CA VAL A 252 24.53 12.91 0.80
C VAL A 252 25.81 13.50 0.24
N SER A 253 25.97 14.82 0.23
CA SER A 253 27.19 15.49 -0.21
C SER A 253 28.38 15.20 0.73
N LEU A 254 28.12 15.17 2.03
CA LEU A 254 29.14 14.77 3.02
C LEU A 254 29.59 13.33 2.87
N LEU A 255 28.63 12.40 2.66
CA LEU A 255 28.92 10.99 2.37
C LEU A 255 29.70 10.81 1.06
N ALA A 256 29.37 11.57 0.02
CA ALA A 256 30.08 11.51 -1.24
C ALA A 256 31.57 11.88 -1.10
N ASN A 257 31.87 12.87 -0.26
CA ASN A 257 33.20 13.36 0.01
C ASN A 257 33.94 12.58 1.13
N TYR A 258 33.26 11.65 1.81
CA TYR A 258 33.90 10.85 2.85
C TYR A 258 34.90 9.87 2.25
N GLU A 259 36.14 9.92 2.72
CA GLU A 259 37.18 8.94 2.44
C GLU A 259 37.40 8.08 3.70
N PRO A 260 37.22 6.76 3.63
CA PRO A 260 37.45 5.87 4.74
C PRO A 260 38.98 5.97 5.12
N LYS A 261 39.26 6.23 6.39
CA LYS A 261 40.64 6.13 6.89
C LYS A 261 41.15 4.72 6.57
N GLN A 262 42.19 4.61 5.76
CA GLN A 262 42.86 3.35 5.51
C GLN A 262 43.23 2.77 6.87
N GLN A 263 42.70 1.61 7.23
CA GLN A 263 43.21 0.85 8.36
C GLN A 263 44.67 0.53 8.02
N GLU A 264 45.61 1.00 8.85
CA GLU A 264 46.97 0.56 8.80
C GLU A 264 46.97 -0.96 8.72
N ASN A 265 47.50 -1.48 7.61
CA ASN A 265 47.74 -2.91 7.44
C ASN A 265 48.56 -3.37 8.67
N LYS A 266 47.92 -4.18 9.51
CA LYS A 266 48.69 -5.05 10.39
C LYS A 266 49.56 -5.89 9.46
N GLU A 267 50.86 -5.79 9.66
CA GLU A 267 51.91 -6.56 9.02
C GLU A 267 51.42 -8.01 8.79
N ILE A 268 51.38 -8.40 7.53
CA ILE A 268 51.26 -9.79 7.14
C ILE A 268 52.55 -10.43 7.62
N GLN A 269 52.49 -11.16 8.72
CA GLN A 269 53.57 -12.07 9.11
C GLN A 269 53.71 -13.07 7.94
N ASP A 270 54.91 -13.12 7.38
CA ASP A 270 55.32 -14.07 6.36
C ASP A 270 54.91 -15.49 6.81
N VAL A 271 53.91 -16.03 6.15
CA VAL A 271 53.58 -17.44 6.25
C VAL A 271 54.56 -18.15 5.32
N GLU A 272 55.52 -18.88 5.92
CA GLU A 272 56.42 -19.79 5.21
C GLU A 272 55.59 -20.74 4.36
N TYR A 273 55.71 -20.63 3.07
CA TYR A 273 55.13 -21.59 2.09
C TYR A 273 55.97 -22.86 2.17
N THR A 274 55.39 -23.90 2.74
CA THR A 274 55.91 -25.28 2.58
C THR A 274 55.41 -25.79 1.21
N GLU A 275 56.32 -26.04 0.29
CA GLU A 275 56.03 -26.73 -0.99
C GLU A 275 55.42 -28.10 -0.71
N ILE A 276 54.23 -28.32 -1.20
CA ILE A 276 53.55 -29.64 -1.14
C ILE A 276 54.20 -30.49 -2.20
N THR A 277 55.05 -31.42 -1.76
CA THR A 277 55.57 -32.53 -2.63
C THR A 277 54.54 -33.66 -2.66
N GLU A 278 54.49 -34.44 -3.73
CA GLU A 278 53.53 -35.48 -4.02
C GLU A 278 53.40 -36.61 -2.96
N ASP A 279 54.27 -36.63 -1.96
CA ASP A 279 54.27 -37.66 -0.91
C ASP A 279 53.38 -37.39 0.33
N ASN A 280 52.62 -36.23 0.36
CA ASN A 280 51.79 -35.83 1.50
C ASN A 280 50.27 -35.82 1.23
N ILE A 281 49.81 -36.56 0.20
CA ILE A 281 48.39 -36.50 -0.23
C ILE A 281 47.52 -37.53 0.52
N ASP A 282 48.09 -38.49 1.22
CA ASP A 282 47.34 -39.63 1.79
C ASP A 282 46.70 -39.39 3.17
N ASP A 283 46.88 -38.24 3.81
CA ASP A 283 46.39 -37.97 5.19
C ASP A 283 45.26 -36.90 5.28
N ILE A 284 44.56 -36.58 4.19
CA ILE A 284 43.40 -35.70 4.30
C ILE A 284 42.10 -36.50 4.29
N GLU A 285 41.61 -36.88 5.48
CA GLU A 285 40.25 -37.36 5.68
C GLU A 285 39.22 -36.29 5.32
N VAL A 286 38.48 -36.54 4.27
CA VAL A 286 37.29 -35.73 3.91
C VAL A 286 36.14 -36.15 4.83
N GLN A 287 35.82 -35.34 5.81
CA GLN A 287 34.55 -35.45 6.54
C GLN A 287 33.43 -34.84 5.70
N GLU A 288 32.69 -35.69 5.00
CA GLU A 288 31.33 -35.38 4.54
C GLU A 288 30.44 -35.24 5.76
N THR A 289 29.85 -34.07 5.97
CA THR A 289 28.68 -33.95 6.83
C THR A 289 27.53 -33.41 5.98
N LEU A 290 26.67 -34.33 5.60
CA LEU A 290 25.27 -34.09 5.21
C LEU A 290 24.51 -33.46 6.37
N LEU A 291 23.82 -32.33 6.14
CA LEU A 291 22.36 -32.11 6.40
C LEU A 291 22.00 -30.68 6.06
#